data_5eb5b06084dd1991eea61d29dd4248ca
#
_entry.id   5eb5b06084dd1991eea61d29dd4248ca
#
_cell.length_a   1.000
_cell.length_b   1.000
_cell.length_c   1.000
_cell.angle_alpha   90.00
_cell.angle_beta   90.00
_cell.angle_gamma   90.00
#
_symmetry.space_group_name_H-M   'P 1'
#
loop_
_entity.id
_entity.type
_entity.pdbx_description
1 polymer ?
#
loop_
_entity_poly.entity_id
_entity_poly.type
_entity_poly.pdbx_seq_one_letter_code
_entity_poly.pdbx_strand_id
1 'polypeptide(L)'
;MTPRLDMIGLVVSDMAASLAFYRRLGLDVPADADSQPHVEAALPGGLRIAWDTEDVVRSFDPSWTPPTGGVRRELAFLCDSPAEVDALYAELTGAGHPGHLKPWDAFWGQRYAVVLDPDGCGVSLFAPSDAAR
;
A
#
# COMPACT_ATOMS: atom_id res chain seq x y z
N MET A 1 8.89 -5.34 30.34
CA MET A 1 9.25 -4.91 28.99
C MET A 1 8.00 -4.76 28.14
N THR A 2 7.87 -3.70 27.38
CA THR A 2 6.74 -3.47 26.49
C THR A 2 7.19 -3.76 25.06
N PRO A 3 6.50 -4.66 24.34
CA PRO A 3 6.77 -4.83 22.92
C PRO A 3 6.48 -3.54 22.16
N ARG A 4 7.13 -3.35 21.02
CA ARG A 4 6.83 -2.22 20.13
C ARG A 4 6.56 -2.74 18.74
N LEU A 5 5.69 -2.04 18.01
CA LEU A 5 5.43 -2.35 16.64
C LEU A 5 6.69 -2.14 15.80
N ASP A 6 7.12 -3.17 15.08
CA ASP A 6 8.39 -3.18 14.35
C ASP A 6 8.20 -3.29 12.85
N MET A 7 7.16 -3.99 12.41
CA MET A 7 6.97 -4.29 11.00
C MET A 7 5.50 -4.38 10.64
N ILE A 8 5.18 -3.89 9.45
CA ILE A 8 3.90 -4.14 8.79
C ILE A 8 4.19 -5.11 7.64
N GLY A 9 3.53 -6.27 7.65
CA GLY A 9 3.75 -7.30 6.65
C GLY A 9 2.59 -7.43 5.69
N LEU A 10 2.90 -7.57 4.39
CA LEU A 10 1.93 -7.82 3.33
C LEU A 10 2.20 -9.20 2.76
N VAL A 11 1.17 -10.02 2.63
CA VAL A 11 1.25 -11.28 1.92
C VAL A 11 0.78 -11.05 0.50
N VAL A 12 1.61 -11.42 -0.49
CA VAL A 12 1.38 -11.04 -1.88
C VAL A 12 1.33 -12.26 -2.79
N SER A 13 0.44 -12.22 -3.77
CA SER A 13 0.32 -13.27 -4.76
C SER A 13 1.39 -13.18 -5.85
N ASP A 14 1.87 -11.95 -6.13
CA ASP A 14 2.86 -11.67 -7.16
C ASP A 14 3.80 -10.59 -6.65
N MET A 15 5.02 -10.99 -6.28
CA MET A 15 5.99 -10.06 -5.68
C MET A 15 6.33 -8.92 -6.64
N ALA A 16 6.64 -9.23 -7.90
CA ALA A 16 7.03 -8.20 -8.87
C ALA A 16 5.91 -7.17 -9.08
N ALA A 17 4.67 -7.61 -9.20
CA ALA A 17 3.52 -6.73 -9.38
C ALA A 17 3.29 -5.86 -8.15
N SER A 18 3.39 -6.45 -6.97
CA SER A 18 3.19 -5.71 -5.71
C SER A 18 4.28 -4.67 -5.51
N LEU A 19 5.54 -5.03 -5.71
CA LEU A 19 6.64 -4.08 -5.56
C LEU A 19 6.56 -2.95 -6.58
N ALA A 20 6.15 -3.24 -7.82
CA ALA A 20 5.95 -2.19 -8.83
C ALA A 20 4.90 -1.19 -8.39
N PHE A 21 3.80 -1.66 -7.81
CA PHE A 21 2.75 -0.79 -7.26
C PHE A 21 3.30 0.11 -6.15
N TYR A 22 3.96 -0.47 -5.14
CA TYR A 22 4.43 0.29 -3.98
C TYR A 22 5.62 1.20 -4.30
N ARG A 23 6.44 0.86 -5.30
CA ARG A 23 7.48 1.79 -5.80
C ARG A 23 6.86 3.06 -6.38
N ARG A 24 5.71 2.96 -7.06
CA ARG A 24 4.99 4.14 -7.58
C ARG A 24 4.47 5.04 -6.46
N LEU A 25 4.30 4.50 -5.26
CA LEU A 25 3.93 5.27 -4.07
C LEU A 25 5.14 5.83 -3.32
N GLY A 26 6.34 5.65 -3.86
CA GLY A 26 7.55 6.24 -3.31
C GLY A 26 8.29 5.37 -2.30
N LEU A 27 7.90 4.11 -2.11
CA LEU A 27 8.67 3.23 -1.24
C LEU A 27 9.98 2.82 -1.92
N ASP A 28 11.06 2.90 -1.16
CA ASP A 28 12.40 2.59 -1.65
C ASP A 28 12.66 1.10 -1.56
N VAL A 29 12.39 0.41 -2.67
CA VAL A 29 12.58 -1.04 -2.77
C VAL A 29 13.63 -1.31 -3.84
N PRO A 30 14.65 -2.15 -3.56
CA PRO A 30 15.68 -2.47 -4.56
C PRO A 30 15.09 -3.01 -5.86
N ALA A 31 15.66 -2.62 -6.98
CA ALA A 31 15.16 -3.00 -8.30
C ALA A 31 15.28 -4.51 -8.57
N ASP A 32 16.23 -5.17 -7.91
CA ASP A 32 16.48 -6.60 -8.08
C ASP A 32 15.70 -7.48 -7.09
N ALA A 33 14.79 -6.90 -6.32
CA ALA A 33 14.05 -7.64 -5.28
C ALA A 33 12.86 -8.44 -5.82
N ASP A 34 12.48 -8.25 -7.07
CA ASP A 34 11.24 -8.79 -7.63
C ASP A 34 11.16 -10.32 -7.61
N SER A 35 12.30 -11.00 -7.63
CA SER A 35 12.38 -12.47 -7.59
C SER A 35 12.59 -13.03 -6.19
N GLN A 36 12.68 -12.18 -5.17
CA GLN A 36 12.90 -12.61 -3.80
C GLN A 36 11.58 -13.04 -3.15
N PRO A 37 11.61 -14.08 -2.30
CA PRO A 37 10.39 -14.51 -1.59
C PRO A 37 10.02 -13.63 -0.40
N HIS A 38 10.95 -12.84 0.12
CA HIS A 38 10.75 -11.91 1.22
C HIS A 38 11.52 -10.62 0.92
N VAL A 39 10.85 -9.48 1.02
CA VAL A 39 11.43 -8.17 0.74
C VAL A 39 11.03 -7.22 1.85
N GLU A 40 11.94 -6.32 2.25
CA GLU A 40 11.67 -5.31 3.25
C GLU A 40 12.09 -3.94 2.75
N ALA A 41 11.40 -2.92 3.24
CA ALA A 41 11.79 -1.53 3.07
C ALA A 41 11.73 -0.82 4.42
N ALA A 42 12.72 0.02 4.69
CA ALA A 42 12.74 0.83 5.90
C ALA A 42 11.81 2.02 5.73
N LEU A 43 11.07 2.34 6.79
CA LEU A 43 10.23 3.52 6.86
C LEU A 43 10.83 4.50 7.88
N PRO A 44 10.47 5.78 7.79
CA PRO A 44 10.92 6.75 8.81
C PRO A 44 10.53 6.30 10.21
N GLY A 45 11.40 6.53 11.17
CA GLY A 45 11.14 6.18 12.57
C GLY A 45 11.49 4.74 12.96
N GLY A 46 12.11 3.98 12.07
CA GLY A 46 12.56 2.63 12.36
C GLY A 46 11.54 1.53 12.12
N LEU A 47 10.32 1.89 11.71
CA LEU A 47 9.33 0.92 11.29
C LEU A 47 9.73 0.34 9.93
N ARG A 48 9.42 -0.94 9.70
CA ARG A 48 9.64 -1.59 8.41
C ARG A 48 8.32 -1.96 7.75
N ILE A 49 8.30 -1.99 6.43
CA ILE A 49 7.25 -2.67 5.67
C ILE A 49 7.89 -3.86 4.96
N ALA A 50 7.20 -4.99 4.93
CA ALA A 50 7.73 -6.22 4.33
C ALA A 50 6.67 -6.86 3.42
N TRP A 51 7.17 -7.57 2.43
CA TRP A 51 6.34 -8.36 1.51
C TRP A 51 6.82 -9.80 1.55
N ASP A 52 5.89 -10.72 1.76
CA ASP A 52 6.15 -12.15 1.69
C ASP A 52 5.27 -12.78 0.62
N THR A 53 5.83 -13.69 -0.16
CA THR A 53 5.01 -14.47 -1.07
C THR A 53 4.08 -15.41 -0.29
N GLU A 54 2.98 -15.80 -0.90
CA GLU A 54 2.06 -16.77 -0.31
C GLU A 54 2.78 -18.08 0.03
N ASP A 55 3.72 -18.51 -0.81
CA ASP A 55 4.48 -19.73 -0.56
C ASP A 55 5.34 -19.63 0.70
N VAL A 56 5.96 -18.47 0.94
CA VAL A 56 6.73 -18.24 2.17
C VAL A 56 5.81 -18.39 3.39
N VAL A 57 4.64 -17.77 3.36
CA VAL A 57 3.71 -17.84 4.49
C VAL A 57 3.25 -19.28 4.71
N ARG A 58 2.90 -20.00 3.64
CA ARG A 58 2.49 -21.41 3.76
C ARG A 58 3.61 -22.30 4.27
N SER A 59 4.86 -21.93 4.04
CA SER A 59 6.01 -22.75 4.49
C SER A 59 6.08 -22.85 6.02
N PHE A 60 5.57 -21.86 6.75
CA PHE A 60 5.53 -21.89 8.21
C PHE A 60 4.11 -21.91 8.78
N ASP A 61 3.11 -21.64 7.97
CA ASP A 61 1.70 -21.71 8.35
C ASP A 61 0.91 -22.42 7.25
N PRO A 62 0.92 -23.77 7.25
CA PRO A 62 0.24 -24.53 6.19
C PRO A 62 -1.29 -24.30 6.14
N SER A 63 -1.88 -23.77 7.20
CA SER A 63 -3.32 -23.49 7.26
C SER A 63 -3.70 -22.17 6.58
N TRP A 64 -2.71 -21.35 6.20
CA TRP A 64 -2.99 -20.03 5.62
C TRP A 64 -3.68 -20.16 4.26
N THR A 65 -4.75 -19.40 4.07
CA THR A 65 -5.42 -19.22 2.79
C THR A 65 -5.62 -17.73 2.53
N PRO A 66 -5.67 -17.29 1.26
CA PRO A 66 -5.94 -15.89 0.96
C PRO A 66 -7.27 -15.45 1.57
N PRO A 67 -7.31 -14.26 2.21
CA PRO A 67 -8.56 -13.72 2.73
C PRO A 67 -9.57 -13.49 1.61
N THR A 68 -10.85 -13.65 1.93
CA THR A 68 -11.94 -13.34 1.02
C THR A 68 -12.80 -12.23 1.62
N GLY A 69 -13.42 -11.42 0.76
CA GLY A 69 -14.20 -10.25 1.18
C GLY A 69 -13.33 -9.04 1.44
N GLY A 70 -13.87 -8.07 2.18
CA GLY A 70 -13.13 -6.84 2.49
C GLY A 70 -12.03 -7.05 3.50
N VAL A 71 -10.99 -6.22 3.45
CA VAL A 71 -9.90 -6.23 4.42
C VAL A 71 -10.19 -5.26 5.56
N ARG A 72 -9.62 -5.53 6.73
CA ARG A 72 -9.84 -4.73 7.93
C ARG A 72 -8.69 -3.76 8.23
N ARG A 73 -7.70 -3.72 7.34
CA ARG A 73 -6.54 -2.82 7.47
C ARG A 73 -6.40 -2.03 6.19
N GLU A 74 -5.89 -0.81 6.33
CA GLU A 74 -5.56 0.01 5.18
C GLU A 74 -4.17 0.57 5.34
N LEU A 75 -3.54 0.88 4.22
CA LEU A 75 -2.36 1.71 4.17
C LEU A 75 -2.78 3.05 3.58
N ALA A 76 -2.36 4.13 4.20
CA ALA A 76 -2.68 5.47 3.73
C ALA A 76 -1.39 6.25 3.49
N PHE A 77 -1.30 6.88 2.33
CA PHE A 77 -0.13 7.64 1.90
C PHE A 77 -0.48 9.12 1.86
N LEU A 78 0.28 9.91 2.59
CA LEU A 78 0.13 11.37 2.62
C LEU A 78 0.78 11.95 1.37
N CYS A 79 0.01 12.69 0.59
CA CYS A 79 0.51 13.46 -0.55
C CYS A 79 0.79 14.91 -0.12
N ASP A 80 1.57 15.62 -0.92
CA ASP A 80 1.99 17.00 -0.60
C ASP A 80 0.85 18.00 -0.74
N SER A 81 -0.14 17.69 -1.59
CA SER A 81 -1.24 18.60 -1.87
C SER A 81 -2.47 17.84 -2.38
N PRO A 82 -3.65 18.45 -2.33
CA PRO A 82 -4.84 17.88 -2.99
C PRO A 82 -4.63 17.59 -4.48
N ALA A 83 -3.93 18.47 -5.19
CA ALA A 83 -3.63 18.24 -6.61
C ALA A 83 -2.78 17.00 -6.84
N GLU A 84 -1.86 16.72 -5.91
CA GLU A 84 -1.04 15.51 -6.01
C GLU A 84 -1.86 14.24 -5.78
N VAL A 85 -2.87 14.27 -4.92
CA VAL A 85 -3.81 13.14 -4.76
C VAL A 85 -4.45 12.81 -6.11
N ASP A 86 -4.95 13.82 -6.80
CA ASP A 86 -5.59 13.64 -8.12
C ASP A 86 -4.59 13.10 -9.14
N ALA A 87 -3.38 13.67 -9.18
CA ALA A 87 -2.35 13.26 -10.14
C ALA A 87 -1.87 11.84 -9.90
N LEU A 88 -1.66 11.46 -8.65
CA LEU A 88 -1.20 10.12 -8.30
C LEU A 88 -2.28 9.08 -8.59
N TYR A 89 -3.54 9.40 -8.27
CA TYR A 89 -4.66 8.52 -8.62
C TYR A 89 -4.71 8.29 -10.13
N ALA A 90 -4.58 9.35 -10.93
CA ALA A 90 -4.59 9.23 -12.39
C ALA A 90 -3.41 8.40 -12.91
N GLU A 91 -2.23 8.58 -12.32
CA GLU A 91 -1.04 7.80 -12.68
C GLU A 91 -1.24 6.31 -12.41
N LEU A 92 -1.73 5.98 -11.20
CA LEU A 92 -1.92 4.58 -10.81
C LEU A 92 -2.99 3.91 -11.66
N THR A 93 -4.12 4.56 -11.87
CA THR A 93 -5.19 3.98 -12.71
C THR A 93 -4.77 3.91 -14.16
N GLY A 94 -3.99 4.87 -14.65
CA GLY A 94 -3.42 4.83 -16.00
C GLY A 94 -2.40 3.71 -16.18
N ALA A 95 -1.76 3.28 -15.11
CA ALA A 95 -0.83 2.14 -15.12
C ALA A 95 -1.55 0.79 -14.99
N GLY A 96 -2.88 0.78 -14.90
CA GLY A 96 -3.69 -0.44 -14.86
C GLY A 96 -4.16 -0.86 -13.48
N HIS A 97 -3.89 -0.07 -12.43
CA HIS A 97 -4.37 -0.40 -11.09
C HIS A 97 -5.82 0.07 -10.93
N PRO A 98 -6.73 -0.80 -10.46
CA PRO A 98 -8.13 -0.40 -10.33
C PRO A 98 -8.30 0.74 -9.34
N GLY A 99 -9.10 1.74 -9.70
CA GLY A 99 -9.57 2.76 -8.78
C GLY A 99 -10.78 2.25 -8.01
N HIS A 100 -10.79 2.49 -6.72
CA HIS A 100 -11.93 2.11 -5.87
C HIS A 100 -12.80 3.32 -5.55
N LEU A 101 -12.20 4.41 -5.09
CA LEU A 101 -12.87 5.67 -4.85
C LEU A 101 -12.09 6.78 -5.55
N LYS A 102 -12.75 7.47 -6.48
CA LYS A 102 -12.15 8.61 -7.19
C LYS A 102 -11.86 9.74 -6.20
N PRO A 103 -10.88 10.60 -6.48
CA PRO A 103 -10.59 11.73 -5.61
C PRO A 103 -11.84 12.58 -5.33
N TRP A 104 -12.05 12.91 -4.06
CA TRP A 104 -13.14 13.80 -3.63
C TRP A 104 -12.71 14.57 -2.38
N ASP A 105 -13.43 15.63 -2.10
CA ASP A 105 -13.22 16.40 -0.87
C ASP A 105 -14.06 15.77 0.23
N ALA A 106 -13.40 15.01 1.10
CA ALA A 106 -14.07 14.28 2.16
C ALA A 106 -14.54 15.23 3.26
N PHE A 107 -15.64 14.89 3.92
CA PHE A 107 -16.24 15.74 4.94
C PHE A 107 -15.31 15.99 6.15
N TRP A 108 -14.30 15.13 6.33
CA TRP A 108 -13.34 15.27 7.43
C TRP A 108 -12.14 16.16 7.11
N GLY A 109 -12.18 16.91 6.00
CA GLY A 109 -11.19 17.95 5.72
C GLY A 109 -9.99 17.49 4.92
N GLN A 110 -10.13 16.45 4.12
CA GLN A 110 -9.04 15.92 3.27
C GLN A 110 -9.52 15.72 1.85
N ARG A 111 -8.62 15.92 0.90
CA ARG A 111 -8.76 15.36 -0.44
C ARG A 111 -8.34 13.90 -0.33
N TYR A 112 -9.19 13.00 -0.78
CA TYR A 112 -9.05 11.58 -0.49
C TYR A 112 -9.34 10.75 -1.73
N ALA A 113 -8.62 9.64 -1.90
CA ALA A 113 -8.88 8.69 -2.96
C ALA A 113 -8.45 7.30 -2.50
N VAL A 114 -8.99 6.26 -3.11
CA VAL A 114 -8.59 4.88 -2.82
C VAL A 114 -8.33 4.15 -4.12
N VAL A 115 -7.17 3.52 -4.21
CA VAL A 115 -6.80 2.60 -5.30
C VAL A 115 -6.65 1.20 -4.74
N LEU A 116 -6.72 0.19 -5.58
CA LEU A 116 -6.48 -1.19 -5.16
C LEU A 116 -5.06 -1.60 -5.54
N ASP A 117 -4.37 -2.25 -4.61
CA ASP A 117 -3.09 -2.86 -4.93
C ASP A 117 -3.30 -4.14 -5.75
N PRO A 118 -2.23 -4.81 -6.24
CA PRO A 118 -2.39 -6.01 -7.06
C PRO A 118 -3.15 -7.17 -6.40
N ASP A 119 -3.24 -7.19 -5.08
CA ASP A 119 -4.00 -8.20 -4.34
C ASP A 119 -5.41 -7.74 -3.98
N GLY A 120 -5.85 -6.59 -4.48
CA GLY A 120 -7.17 -6.05 -4.25
C GLY A 120 -7.34 -5.33 -2.92
N CYS A 121 -6.25 -5.03 -2.22
CA CYS A 121 -6.30 -4.30 -0.97
C CYS A 121 -6.40 -2.80 -1.24
N GLY A 122 -7.29 -2.13 -0.51
CA GLY A 122 -7.44 -0.68 -0.64
C GLY A 122 -6.24 0.07 -0.09
N VAL A 123 -5.74 1.01 -0.87
CA VAL A 123 -4.65 1.92 -0.48
C VAL A 123 -5.17 3.34 -0.63
N SER A 124 -5.13 4.09 0.46
CA SER A 124 -5.66 5.44 0.51
C SER A 124 -4.58 6.46 0.16
N LEU A 125 -4.97 7.47 -0.61
CA LEU A 125 -4.15 8.63 -0.95
C LEU A 125 -4.86 9.85 -0.37
N PHE A 126 -4.14 10.70 0.35
CA PHE A 126 -4.81 11.83 0.98
C PHE A 126 -3.87 13.03 1.17
N ALA A 127 -4.48 14.18 1.29
CA ALA A 127 -3.82 15.41 1.72
C ALA A 127 -4.86 16.29 2.41
N PRO A 128 -4.47 17.15 3.37
CA PRO A 128 -5.40 18.13 3.90
C PRO A 128 -6.00 18.96 2.76
N SER A 129 -7.31 19.12 2.76
CA SER A 129 -7.95 19.93 1.72
C SER A 129 -7.69 21.42 1.96
N ASP A 130 -7.71 22.20 0.88
CA ASP A 130 -7.49 23.65 0.99
C ASP A 130 -8.56 24.30 1.86
N ALA A 131 -9.76 23.76 1.87
CA ALA A 131 -10.85 24.26 2.68
C ALA A 131 -10.67 23.98 4.17
N ALA A 132 -9.78 23.05 4.58
CA ALA A 132 -9.54 22.69 5.96
C ALA A 132 -8.43 23.49 6.63
N ARG A 133 -7.79 24.41 5.89
CA ARG A 133 -6.66 25.22 6.39
C ARG A 133 -7.11 26.54 7.00
#